data_8df2a483b12f50c31a37d85bf0f61277
#
_entry.id   8df2a483b12f50c31a37d85bf0f61277
#
_cell.length_a   1.000
_cell.length_b   1.000
_cell.length_c   1.000
_cell.angle_alpha   90.00
_cell.angle_beta   90.00
_cell.angle_gamma   90.00
#
_symmetry.space_group_name_H-M   'P 1'
#
loop_
_entity.id
_entity.type
_entity.pdbx_description
1 polymer ?
#
loop_
_entity_poly.entity_id
_entity_poly.type
_entity_poly.pdbx_seq_one_letter_code
_entity_poly.pdbx_strand_id
1 'polypeptide(L)'
;MPDVTIDVREIPKPQRHPKIFGLFDGLDVGEALILVNDHDPIPLHHQFDDRNPGGFEWEYLVREPGDYQIRISKLLATPAPRRIGNSADAVAGGEAGVAWKLDLPTRDLDSNLITLAPGGGIGEHTGAEVDVLIHILDGSGTLGTQAGPIEVTVGDLLWLPKGSQRSFTAGDAGLSYLTVHTHREPTLTITPR
;
A
#
# COMPACT_ATOMS: atom_id res chain seq x y z
N MET A 1 8.87 -24.90 22.80
CA MET A 1 7.81 -25.93 22.64
C MET A 1 8.01 -26.61 21.29
N PRO A 2 7.44 -27.80 21.02
CA PRO A 2 7.49 -28.36 19.67
C PRO A 2 6.70 -27.45 18.71
N ASP A 3 7.22 -27.33 17.47
CA ASP A 3 6.57 -26.51 16.44
C ASP A 3 5.16 -27.05 16.13
N VAL A 4 4.21 -26.12 15.92
CA VAL A 4 2.82 -26.48 15.54
C VAL A 4 2.82 -26.90 14.08
N THR A 5 2.25 -28.06 13.74
CA THR A 5 2.20 -28.53 12.34
C THR A 5 0.78 -28.41 11.80
N ILE A 6 0.65 -27.89 10.57
CA ILE A 6 -0.58 -27.86 9.80
C ILE A 6 -0.38 -28.49 8.42
N ASP A 7 -1.13 -29.55 8.12
CA ASP A 7 -1.24 -30.13 6.78
C ASP A 7 -2.45 -29.55 6.08
N VAL A 8 -2.23 -28.75 5.03
CA VAL A 8 -3.32 -28.06 4.31
C VAL A 8 -3.80 -28.84 3.08
N ARG A 9 -3.20 -29.98 2.76
CA ARG A 9 -3.54 -30.77 1.56
C ARG A 9 -5.02 -31.22 1.57
N GLU A 10 -5.54 -31.57 2.75
CA GLU A 10 -6.93 -31.99 2.93
C GLU A 10 -7.90 -30.82 3.25
N ILE A 11 -7.37 -29.60 3.41
CA ILE A 11 -8.19 -28.42 3.72
C ILE A 11 -8.70 -27.78 2.41
N PRO A 12 -10.00 -27.42 2.30
CA PRO A 12 -10.52 -26.70 1.14
C PRO A 12 -9.75 -25.40 0.88
N LYS A 13 -9.36 -25.16 -0.38
CA LYS A 13 -8.52 -24.01 -0.78
C LYS A 13 -8.91 -22.67 -0.15
N PRO A 14 -10.21 -22.25 -0.13
CA PRO A 14 -10.60 -20.97 0.46
C PRO A 14 -10.31 -20.84 1.97
N GLN A 15 -10.16 -21.99 2.67
CA GLN A 15 -9.93 -22.01 4.12
C GLN A 15 -8.47 -22.13 4.51
N ARG A 16 -7.56 -22.45 3.57
CA ARG A 16 -6.14 -22.71 3.85
C ARG A 16 -5.46 -21.50 4.45
N HIS A 17 -5.43 -20.39 3.73
CA HIS A 17 -4.75 -19.16 4.17
C HIS A 17 -5.33 -18.60 5.49
N PRO A 18 -6.65 -18.46 5.67
CA PRO A 18 -7.21 -18.04 6.97
C PRO A 18 -6.77 -18.90 8.15
N LYS A 19 -6.69 -20.23 7.97
CA LYS A 19 -6.24 -21.14 9.04
C LYS A 19 -4.76 -21.00 9.34
N ILE A 20 -3.92 -20.89 8.30
CA ILE A 20 -2.47 -20.70 8.46
C ILE A 20 -2.21 -19.39 9.22
N PHE A 21 -2.82 -18.29 8.79
CA PHE A 21 -2.67 -17.00 9.46
C PHE A 21 -3.20 -17.02 10.89
N GLY A 22 -4.35 -17.66 11.15
CA GLY A 22 -4.89 -17.79 12.50
C GLY A 22 -3.96 -18.55 13.45
N LEU A 23 -3.29 -19.61 12.97
CA LEU A 23 -2.27 -20.31 13.76
C LEU A 23 -1.04 -19.45 14.00
N PHE A 24 -0.52 -18.80 12.95
CA PHE A 24 0.65 -17.93 13.08
C PHE A 24 0.40 -16.74 14.01
N ASP A 25 -0.77 -16.12 13.94
CA ASP A 25 -1.14 -15.01 14.82
C ASP A 25 -1.13 -15.43 16.30
N GLY A 26 -1.54 -16.68 16.58
CA GLY A 26 -1.57 -17.26 17.92
C GLY A 26 -0.21 -17.70 18.49
N LEU A 27 0.86 -17.72 17.69
CA LEU A 27 2.20 -18.08 18.17
C LEU A 27 2.80 -16.98 19.04
N ASP A 28 3.61 -17.35 20.00
CA ASP A 28 4.51 -16.43 20.69
C ASP A 28 5.78 -16.16 19.86
N VAL A 29 6.48 -15.06 20.14
CA VAL A 29 7.75 -14.73 19.48
C VAL A 29 8.77 -15.83 19.81
N GLY A 30 9.42 -16.36 18.77
CA GLY A 30 10.35 -17.46 18.84
C GLY A 30 9.72 -18.84 18.61
N GLU A 31 8.39 -18.94 18.56
CA GLU A 31 7.70 -20.16 18.14
C GLU A 31 7.56 -20.22 16.61
N ALA A 32 7.25 -21.41 16.10
CA ALA A 32 7.07 -21.62 14.67
C ALA A 32 5.92 -22.57 14.37
N LEU A 33 5.37 -22.44 13.17
CA LEU A 33 4.51 -23.45 12.57
C LEU A 33 5.22 -24.15 11.40
N ILE A 34 4.93 -25.44 11.21
CA ILE A 34 5.33 -26.21 10.05
C ILE A 34 4.12 -26.34 9.14
N LEU A 35 4.20 -25.74 7.97
CA LEU A 35 3.20 -25.87 6.90
C LEU A 35 3.55 -27.04 6.00
N VAL A 36 2.61 -27.97 5.80
CA VAL A 36 2.72 -29.08 4.84
C VAL A 36 1.75 -28.83 3.69
N ASN A 37 2.27 -28.79 2.45
CA ASN A 37 1.50 -28.46 1.23
C ASN A 37 1.92 -29.36 0.05
N ASP A 38 1.06 -29.47 -0.97
CA ASP A 38 1.30 -30.25 -2.19
C ASP A 38 2.05 -29.48 -3.30
N HIS A 39 2.21 -28.18 -3.16
CA HIS A 39 2.92 -27.29 -4.10
C HIS A 39 3.62 -26.15 -3.37
N ASP A 40 4.54 -25.46 -4.07
CA ASP A 40 5.27 -24.32 -3.52
C ASP A 40 4.29 -23.16 -3.24
N PRO A 41 4.10 -22.73 -1.97
CA PRO A 41 3.11 -21.74 -1.60
C PRO A 41 3.62 -20.29 -1.78
N ILE A 42 4.18 -19.95 -2.95
CA ILE A 42 4.71 -18.62 -3.28
C ILE A 42 3.69 -17.50 -3.00
N PRO A 43 2.40 -17.62 -3.42
CA PRO A 43 1.42 -16.57 -3.11
C PRO A 43 1.18 -16.36 -1.61
N LEU A 44 1.28 -17.42 -0.81
CA LEU A 44 1.18 -17.32 0.65
C LEU A 44 2.39 -16.61 1.24
N HIS A 45 3.60 -16.91 0.76
CA HIS A 45 4.84 -16.22 1.18
C HIS A 45 4.71 -14.71 0.95
N HIS A 46 4.29 -14.29 -0.24
CA HIS A 46 4.06 -12.86 -0.53
C HIS A 46 3.02 -12.23 0.43
N GLN A 47 1.96 -12.96 0.79
CA GLN A 47 0.98 -12.47 1.77
C GLN A 47 1.58 -12.34 3.18
N PHE A 48 2.53 -13.21 3.56
CA PHE A 48 3.28 -13.04 4.80
C PHE A 48 4.18 -11.80 4.77
N ASP A 49 4.89 -11.56 3.64
CA ASP A 49 5.72 -10.36 3.45
C ASP A 49 4.89 -9.08 3.57
N ASP A 50 3.69 -9.08 3.01
CA ASP A 50 2.79 -7.93 3.04
C ASP A 50 2.18 -7.69 4.43
N ARG A 51 1.74 -8.76 5.10
CA ARG A 51 1.03 -8.68 6.36
C ARG A 51 1.96 -8.53 7.57
N ASN A 52 3.10 -9.21 7.54
CA ASN A 52 4.06 -9.29 8.65
C ASN A 52 5.48 -8.92 8.22
N PRO A 53 5.70 -7.72 7.65
CA PRO A 53 7.00 -7.34 7.12
C PRO A 53 8.09 -7.40 8.20
N GLY A 54 9.12 -8.25 7.95
CA GLY A 54 10.21 -8.49 8.89
C GLY A 54 9.81 -9.22 10.18
N GLY A 55 8.55 -9.66 10.30
CA GLY A 55 8.02 -10.32 11.50
C GLY A 55 8.06 -11.83 11.46
N PHE A 56 8.58 -12.44 10.41
CA PHE A 56 8.67 -13.88 10.25
C PHE A 56 9.94 -14.31 9.54
N GLU A 57 10.30 -15.58 9.68
CA GLU A 57 11.32 -16.27 8.91
C GLU A 57 10.68 -17.44 8.18
N TRP A 58 11.06 -17.63 6.90
CA TRP A 58 10.51 -18.65 6.03
C TRP A 58 11.60 -19.62 5.61
N GLU A 59 11.58 -20.84 6.13
CA GLU A 59 12.57 -21.88 5.90
C GLU A 59 11.94 -23.10 5.23
N TYR A 60 12.47 -23.51 4.07
CA TYR A 60 12.06 -24.77 3.45
C TYR A 60 12.76 -25.94 4.13
N LEU A 61 11.98 -26.79 4.83
CA LEU A 61 12.47 -28.07 5.38
C LEU A 61 12.48 -29.16 4.30
N VAL A 62 11.44 -29.17 3.44
CA VAL A 62 11.33 -30.04 2.26
C VAL A 62 10.83 -29.21 1.10
N ARG A 63 11.43 -29.39 -0.08
CA ARG A 63 11.04 -28.69 -1.31
C ARG A 63 11.05 -29.67 -2.49
N GLU A 64 10.07 -30.57 -2.49
CA GLU A 64 9.92 -31.60 -3.51
C GLU A 64 8.52 -31.55 -4.14
N PRO A 65 8.35 -31.89 -5.44
CA PRO A 65 7.05 -31.94 -6.07
C PRO A 65 6.06 -32.86 -5.29
N GLY A 66 4.96 -32.28 -4.81
CA GLY A 66 3.94 -32.98 -4.02
C GLY A 66 4.20 -32.99 -2.50
N ASP A 67 5.38 -32.58 -2.03
CA ASP A 67 5.71 -32.47 -0.60
C ASP A 67 6.57 -31.23 -0.35
N TYR A 68 5.89 -30.16 0.08
CA TYR A 68 6.52 -28.93 0.51
C TYR A 68 6.29 -28.76 2.00
N GLN A 69 7.37 -28.70 2.78
CA GLN A 69 7.32 -28.47 4.21
C GLN A 69 8.09 -27.21 4.53
N ILE A 70 7.39 -26.24 5.09
CA ILE A 70 7.93 -24.92 5.37
C ILE A 70 7.80 -24.63 6.86
N ARG A 71 8.91 -24.30 7.50
CA ARG A 71 8.93 -23.77 8.85
C ARG A 71 8.78 -22.26 8.80
N ILE A 72 7.73 -21.73 9.44
CA ILE A 72 7.43 -20.29 9.50
C ILE A 72 7.57 -19.86 10.95
N SER A 73 8.70 -19.21 11.28
CA SER A 73 9.00 -18.75 12.64
C SER A 73 8.48 -17.35 12.87
N LYS A 74 7.89 -17.09 14.03
CA LYS A 74 7.44 -15.75 14.42
C LYS A 74 8.59 -14.98 15.07
N LEU A 75 9.04 -13.93 14.42
CA LEU A 75 10.15 -13.09 14.89
C LEU A 75 9.69 -11.86 15.69
N LEU A 76 8.50 -11.32 15.39
CA LEU A 76 7.96 -10.13 16.03
C LEU A 76 6.49 -10.34 16.44
N ALA A 77 6.09 -9.74 17.55
CA ALA A 77 4.70 -9.78 18.02
C ALA A 77 3.74 -8.92 17.17
N THR A 78 4.27 -7.89 16.50
CA THR A 78 3.52 -6.95 15.65
C THR A 78 4.29 -6.68 14.37
N PRO A 79 3.59 -6.30 13.26
CA PRO A 79 4.26 -5.90 12.01
C PRO A 79 5.27 -4.77 12.24
N ALA A 80 6.44 -4.87 11.62
CA ALA A 80 7.49 -3.88 11.76
C ALA A 80 7.20 -2.63 10.90
N PRO A 81 7.39 -1.41 11.44
CA PRO A 81 7.46 -0.20 10.62
C PRO A 81 8.61 -0.32 9.62
N ARG A 82 8.37 0.15 8.38
CA ARG A 82 9.40 0.12 7.34
C ARG A 82 9.42 1.39 6.50
N ARG A 83 10.58 1.74 5.97
CA ARG A 83 10.70 2.78 4.96
C ARG A 83 10.21 2.23 3.61
N ILE A 84 9.26 2.92 2.99
CA ILE A 84 8.65 2.53 1.69
C ILE A 84 9.10 3.40 0.53
N GLY A 85 9.88 4.46 0.78
CA GLY A 85 10.40 5.35 -0.24
C GLY A 85 11.03 6.60 0.35
N ASN A 86 11.44 7.50 -0.55
CA ASN A 86 11.89 8.85 -0.23
C ASN A 86 11.25 9.81 -1.21
N SER A 87 10.51 10.80 -0.72
CA SER A 87 9.83 11.78 -1.57
C SER A 87 10.80 12.64 -2.39
N ALA A 88 11.99 12.95 -1.84
CA ALA A 88 12.99 13.71 -2.57
C ALA A 88 13.54 12.94 -3.79
N ASP A 89 13.75 11.63 -3.66
CA ASP A 89 14.19 10.80 -4.78
C ASP A 89 13.10 10.72 -5.86
N ALA A 90 11.83 10.64 -5.46
CA ALA A 90 10.69 10.59 -6.38
C ALA A 90 10.48 11.93 -7.11
N VAL A 91 10.66 13.07 -6.44
CA VAL A 91 10.62 14.41 -7.04
C VAL A 91 11.77 14.60 -8.03
N ALA A 92 12.99 14.19 -7.67
CA ALA A 92 14.18 14.31 -8.53
C ALA A 92 14.08 13.46 -9.82
N GLY A 93 13.27 12.41 -9.84
CA GLY A 93 12.96 11.60 -11.03
C GLY A 93 12.21 12.35 -12.14
N GLY A 94 11.54 13.45 -11.83
CA GLY A 94 11.21 14.57 -12.71
C GLY A 94 10.19 14.37 -13.81
N GLU A 95 9.62 13.19 -14.02
CA GLU A 95 8.58 13.00 -15.04
C GLU A 95 7.22 13.52 -14.53
N ALA A 96 6.50 14.26 -15.39
CA ALA A 96 5.15 14.71 -15.08
C ALA A 96 4.18 13.54 -14.96
N GLY A 97 3.33 13.58 -13.95
CA GLY A 97 2.36 12.51 -13.66
C GLY A 97 2.47 11.99 -12.24
N VAL A 98 2.18 10.70 -12.05
CA VAL A 98 2.32 10.00 -10.77
C VAL A 98 3.76 9.52 -10.62
N ALA A 99 4.59 10.26 -9.87
CA ALA A 99 6.00 9.95 -9.65
C ALA A 99 6.20 8.81 -8.64
N TRP A 100 5.26 8.63 -7.69
CA TRP A 100 5.25 7.53 -6.75
C TRP A 100 3.81 7.24 -6.28
N LYS A 101 3.55 5.99 -5.95
CA LYS A 101 2.28 5.53 -5.41
C LYS A 101 2.50 4.57 -4.26
N LEU A 102 1.68 4.68 -3.21
CA LEU A 102 1.62 3.66 -2.16
C LEU A 102 0.95 2.40 -2.75
N ASP A 103 1.75 1.37 -2.93
CA ASP A 103 1.31 0.09 -3.50
C ASP A 103 1.57 -1.05 -2.51
N LEU A 104 0.78 -1.06 -1.44
CA LEU A 104 0.75 -2.14 -0.45
C LEU A 104 -0.60 -2.85 -0.58
N PRO A 105 -0.63 -4.18 -0.71
CA PRO A 105 -1.88 -4.95 -0.88
C PRO A 105 -2.87 -4.75 0.26
N THR A 106 -2.36 -4.64 1.49
CA THR A 106 -3.17 -4.42 2.69
C THR A 106 -2.84 -3.03 3.25
N ARG A 107 -3.75 -2.08 3.06
CA ARG A 107 -3.58 -0.70 3.52
C ARG A 107 -4.90 -0.01 3.79
N ASP A 108 -4.92 0.90 4.73
CA ASP A 108 -6.08 1.76 5.03
C ASP A 108 -5.99 3.13 4.34
N LEU A 109 -4.81 3.48 3.80
CA LEU A 109 -4.54 4.74 3.15
C LEU A 109 -4.06 4.54 1.72
N ASP A 110 -4.49 5.42 0.81
CA ASP A 110 -3.87 5.65 -0.49
C ASP A 110 -3.02 6.93 -0.42
N SER A 111 -1.89 6.90 -1.09
CA SER A 111 -1.01 8.06 -1.21
C SER A 111 -0.33 8.06 -2.57
N ASN A 112 -0.28 9.23 -3.21
CA ASN A 112 0.43 9.41 -4.46
C ASN A 112 1.30 10.67 -4.37
N LEU A 113 2.49 10.61 -4.97
CA LEU A 113 3.26 11.78 -5.28
C LEU A 113 3.00 12.16 -6.74
N ILE A 114 2.50 13.36 -6.94
CA ILE A 114 2.17 13.93 -8.26
C ILE A 114 3.19 15.01 -8.59
N THR A 115 3.72 14.99 -9.80
CA THR A 115 4.58 16.03 -10.34
C THR A 115 3.93 16.66 -11.57
N LEU A 116 3.83 17.98 -11.59
CA LEU A 116 3.37 18.78 -12.71
C LEU A 116 4.57 19.51 -13.31
N ALA A 117 4.71 19.42 -14.63
CA ALA A 117 5.77 20.15 -15.34
C ALA A 117 5.59 21.68 -15.18
N PRO A 118 6.64 22.49 -15.40
CA PRO A 118 6.56 23.94 -15.43
C PRO A 118 5.40 24.43 -16.30
N GLY A 119 4.51 25.26 -15.75
CA GLY A 119 3.31 25.76 -16.41
C GLY A 119 2.25 24.71 -16.71
N GLY A 120 2.47 23.45 -16.34
CA GLY A 120 1.51 22.35 -16.48
C GLY A 120 0.41 22.41 -15.43
N GLY A 121 -0.60 21.55 -15.57
CA GLY A 121 -1.70 21.56 -14.61
C GLY A 121 -2.67 20.41 -14.75
N ILE A 122 -3.63 20.40 -13.84
CA ILE A 122 -4.81 19.52 -13.86
C ILE A 122 -6.03 20.44 -14.00
N GLY A 123 -6.78 20.25 -15.06
CA GLY A 123 -8.00 21.02 -15.32
C GLY A 123 -9.04 20.88 -14.22
N GLU A 124 -10.02 21.77 -14.22
CA GLU A 124 -11.11 21.75 -13.24
C GLU A 124 -11.85 20.40 -13.27
N HIS A 125 -12.02 19.81 -12.12
CA HIS A 125 -12.73 18.55 -11.92
C HIS A 125 -13.32 18.48 -10.52
N THR A 126 -14.35 17.65 -10.37
CA THR A 126 -14.88 17.30 -9.05
C THR A 126 -13.97 16.20 -8.44
N GLY A 127 -13.52 16.44 -7.23
CA GLY A 127 -12.70 15.48 -6.51
C GLY A 127 -13.44 14.19 -6.16
N ALA A 128 -12.68 13.20 -5.74
CA ALA A 128 -13.22 11.92 -5.28
C ALA A 128 -14.12 12.09 -4.04
N GLU A 129 -14.92 11.06 -3.76
CA GLU A 129 -15.81 10.96 -2.60
C GLU A 129 -15.07 10.68 -1.28
N VAL A 130 -13.85 11.16 -1.17
CA VAL A 130 -13.01 11.13 0.03
C VAL A 130 -12.34 12.47 0.25
N ASP A 131 -12.09 12.78 1.50
CA ASP A 131 -11.24 13.91 1.86
C ASP A 131 -9.80 13.62 1.47
N VAL A 132 -9.08 14.62 1.00
CA VAL A 132 -7.69 14.49 0.58
C VAL A 132 -6.85 15.52 1.31
N LEU A 133 -5.83 15.04 2.03
CA LEU A 133 -4.74 15.87 2.54
C LEU A 133 -3.67 15.98 1.45
N ILE A 134 -3.18 17.21 1.20
CA ILE A 134 -2.05 17.47 0.30
C ILE A 134 -0.93 18.14 1.08
N HIS A 135 0.31 17.75 0.76
CA HIS A 135 1.52 18.40 1.22
C HIS A 135 2.37 18.78 0.01
N ILE A 136 2.65 20.08 -0.15
CA ILE A 136 3.50 20.58 -1.23
C ILE A 136 4.96 20.25 -0.90
N LEU A 137 5.61 19.52 -1.81
CA LEU A 137 6.98 19.01 -1.61
C LEU A 137 8.03 19.81 -2.37
N ASP A 138 7.67 20.33 -3.56
CA ASP A 138 8.60 21.08 -4.41
C ASP A 138 7.84 22.02 -5.35
N GLY A 139 8.52 23.14 -5.76
CA GLY A 139 7.96 24.11 -6.66
C GLY A 139 6.90 25.01 -6.02
N SER A 140 6.06 25.56 -6.87
CA SER A 140 4.95 26.45 -6.48
C SER A 140 3.83 26.39 -7.53
N GLY A 141 2.66 26.93 -7.21
CA GLY A 141 1.56 26.95 -8.14
C GLY A 141 0.28 27.52 -7.53
N THR A 142 -0.83 27.24 -8.18
CA THR A 142 -2.16 27.71 -7.77
C THR A 142 -3.13 26.55 -7.70
N LEU A 143 -3.80 26.40 -6.57
CA LEU A 143 -5.00 25.57 -6.42
C LEU A 143 -6.23 26.43 -6.74
N GLY A 144 -6.87 26.15 -7.86
CA GLY A 144 -8.16 26.77 -8.20
C GLY A 144 -9.29 26.12 -7.43
N THR A 145 -10.14 26.93 -6.80
CA THR A 145 -11.34 26.50 -6.07
C THR A 145 -12.55 27.36 -6.42
N GLN A 146 -13.77 26.92 -6.07
CA GLN A 146 -14.98 27.74 -6.25
C GLN A 146 -14.98 29.05 -5.41
N ALA A 147 -14.18 29.07 -4.33
CA ALA A 147 -14.04 30.28 -3.49
C ALA A 147 -12.94 31.24 -3.99
N GLY A 148 -12.25 30.88 -5.06
CA GLY A 148 -11.11 31.61 -5.63
C GLY A 148 -9.81 30.79 -5.60
N PRO A 149 -8.74 31.32 -6.20
CA PRO A 149 -7.44 30.67 -6.23
C PRO A 149 -6.73 30.73 -4.87
N ILE A 150 -5.95 29.69 -4.57
CA ILE A 150 -5.06 29.60 -3.42
C ILE A 150 -3.65 29.40 -3.97
N GLU A 151 -2.76 30.36 -3.71
CA GLU A 151 -1.34 30.20 -4.03
C GLU A 151 -0.72 29.19 -3.10
N VAL A 152 0.09 28.28 -3.65
CA VAL A 152 0.72 27.18 -2.91
C VAL A 152 2.23 27.17 -3.13
N THR A 153 2.96 26.87 -2.04
CA THR A 153 4.42 26.80 -2.02
C THR A 153 4.87 25.60 -1.20
N VAL A 154 6.17 25.29 -1.30
CA VAL A 154 6.77 24.18 -0.53
C VAL A 154 6.46 24.30 0.97
N GLY A 155 5.99 23.21 1.56
CA GLY A 155 5.63 23.10 2.97
C GLY A 155 4.15 23.32 3.26
N ASP A 156 3.36 23.84 2.32
CA ASP A 156 1.94 24.04 2.52
C ASP A 156 1.19 22.70 2.70
N LEU A 157 0.24 22.71 3.62
CA LEU A 157 -0.71 21.64 3.85
C LEU A 157 -2.11 22.10 3.44
N LEU A 158 -2.75 21.33 2.57
CA LEU A 158 -4.07 21.66 2.02
C LEU A 158 -5.08 20.57 2.38
N TRP A 159 -6.27 20.99 2.74
CA TRP A 159 -7.42 20.12 2.95
C TRP A 159 -8.40 20.26 1.80
N LEU A 160 -8.64 19.19 1.07
CA LEU A 160 -9.61 19.13 -0.01
C LEU A 160 -10.78 18.25 0.43
N PRO A 161 -11.93 18.83 0.77
CA PRO A 161 -13.11 18.05 1.13
C PRO A 161 -13.56 17.14 -0.03
N LYS A 162 -14.17 16.01 0.30
CA LYS A 162 -14.80 15.13 -0.70
C LYS A 162 -15.74 15.91 -1.60
N GLY A 163 -15.73 15.61 -2.89
CA GLY A 163 -16.59 16.24 -3.89
C GLY A 163 -16.28 17.70 -4.17
N SER A 164 -15.23 18.32 -3.59
CA SER A 164 -14.86 19.69 -3.90
C SER A 164 -14.41 19.85 -5.35
N GLN A 165 -14.77 20.93 -6.01
CA GLN A 165 -14.24 21.31 -7.32
C GLN A 165 -12.86 21.94 -7.14
N ARG A 166 -11.94 21.54 -8.00
CA ARG A 166 -10.54 21.97 -7.92
C ARG A 166 -9.81 21.85 -9.25
N SER A 167 -8.81 22.68 -9.41
CA SER A 167 -7.81 22.60 -10.48
C SER A 167 -6.43 22.88 -9.91
N PHE A 168 -5.37 22.48 -10.60
CA PHE A 168 -3.99 22.80 -10.23
C PHE A 168 -3.29 23.42 -11.43
N THR A 169 -2.53 24.46 -11.19
CA THR A 169 -1.60 25.06 -12.17
C THR A 169 -0.23 25.19 -11.51
N ALA A 170 0.76 24.57 -12.11
CA ALA A 170 2.14 24.68 -11.66
C ALA A 170 2.76 26.02 -12.09
N GLY A 171 3.61 26.57 -11.26
CA GLY A 171 4.44 27.72 -11.58
C GLY A 171 5.62 27.37 -12.52
N ASP A 172 6.51 28.32 -12.71
CA ASP A 172 7.63 28.22 -13.66
C ASP A 172 8.67 27.14 -13.31
N ALA A 173 8.72 26.72 -12.05
CA ALA A 173 9.59 25.62 -11.58
C ALA A 173 8.88 24.26 -11.56
N GLY A 174 7.60 24.20 -11.92
CA GLY A 174 6.77 23.01 -11.72
C GLY A 174 6.12 22.98 -10.32
N LEU A 175 5.44 21.87 -10.01
CA LEU A 175 4.79 21.65 -8.73
C LEU A 175 4.78 20.16 -8.41
N SER A 176 5.34 19.77 -7.26
CA SER A 176 5.23 18.40 -6.77
C SER A 176 4.57 18.35 -5.41
N TYR A 177 3.62 17.44 -5.25
CA TYR A 177 2.87 17.30 -4.01
C TYR A 177 2.50 15.86 -3.69
N LEU A 178 2.42 15.55 -2.40
CA LEU A 178 1.93 14.28 -1.88
C LEU A 178 0.43 14.41 -1.59
N THR A 179 -0.35 13.42 -2.00
CA THR A 179 -1.73 13.24 -1.60
C THR A 179 -1.85 12.11 -0.59
N VAL A 180 -2.72 12.25 0.41
CA VAL A 180 -3.08 11.17 1.34
C VAL A 180 -4.59 11.15 1.52
N HIS A 181 -5.21 9.99 1.36
CA HIS A 181 -6.64 9.79 1.59
C HIS A 181 -6.94 8.35 2.00
N THR A 182 -8.14 8.09 2.48
CA THR A 182 -8.60 6.73 2.81
C THR A 182 -8.56 5.84 1.58
N HIS A 183 -8.02 4.63 1.74
CA HIS A 183 -8.06 3.60 0.70
C HIS A 183 -9.52 3.20 0.41
N ARG A 184 -9.83 3.00 -0.87
CA ARG A 184 -11.11 2.46 -1.31
C ARG A 184 -10.88 1.24 -2.17
N GLU A 185 -11.45 0.14 -1.76
CA GLU A 185 -11.59 -0.99 -2.67
C GLU A 185 -12.53 -0.61 -3.82
N PRO A 186 -12.20 -0.96 -5.07
CA PRO A 186 -13.11 -0.73 -6.19
C PRO A 186 -14.39 -1.52 -5.98
N THR A 187 -15.50 -0.81 -5.76
CA THR A 187 -16.82 -1.43 -5.63
C THR A 187 -17.26 -1.92 -7.01
N LEU A 188 -17.30 -3.24 -7.22
CA LEU A 188 -17.89 -3.82 -8.42
C LEU A 188 -19.40 -3.55 -8.41
N THR A 189 -19.84 -2.56 -9.13
CA THR A 189 -21.28 -2.33 -9.39
C THR A 189 -21.71 -3.27 -10.51
N ILE A 190 -22.33 -4.40 -10.15
CA ILE A 190 -23.01 -5.26 -11.11
C ILE A 190 -24.37 -4.60 -11.39
N THR A 191 -24.51 -3.98 -12.55
CA THR A 191 -25.83 -3.53 -13.03
C THR A 191 -26.54 -4.75 -13.61
N PRO A 192 -27.68 -5.20 -13.05
CA PRO A 192 -28.46 -6.27 -13.67
C PRO A 192 -28.95 -5.79 -15.05
N ARG A 193 -28.84 -6.64 -16.06
CA ARG A 193 -29.47 -6.43 -17.36
C ARG A 193 -30.93 -6.83 -17.32
#